data_0aa5c24e56d7d9256c1a58a8c7e22696
#
_entry.id   0aa5c24e56d7d9256c1a58a8c7e22696
#
_cell.length_a   1.000
_cell.length_b   1.000
_cell.length_c   1.000
_cell.angle_alpha   90.00
_cell.angle_beta   90.00
_cell.angle_gamma   90.00
#
_symmetry.space_group_name_H-M   'P 1'
#
loop_
_entity.id
_entity.type
_entity.pdbx_description
1 polymer ?
#
loop_
_entity_poly.entity_id
_entity_poly.type
_entity_poly.pdbx_seq_one_letter_code
_entity_poly.pdbx_strand_id
1 'polypeptide(L)'
;QRQMCIRDRDYITKETSVDPSDENMDIWLDALNTFFVKDSELIEYVQKVAGISLIGKVYIEALIIAYGDGRNGKSTFWNTISRVLNLYSGSISADILTVNSKRNAKPELAETRGKRLLIAAELQEGLRLNTSNVKQLCSTDEIVAEKKYRDPFKFIPSHTLVLYTNHLPKVGALDEGTWRRLIAVSYTHLTLPTSDLV
;
A
#
# COMPACT_ATOMS: atom_id res chain seq x y z
N GLN A 1 -4.44 -0.29 -32.47
CA GLN A 1 -5.14 -0.64 -31.22
C GLN A 1 -5.37 -2.15 -31.23
N ARG A 2 -4.49 -2.93 -30.60
CA ARG A 2 -4.80 -4.34 -30.29
C ARG A 2 -5.59 -4.32 -28.99
N GLN A 3 -6.90 -4.31 -29.11
CA GLN A 3 -7.79 -4.70 -28.04
C GLN A 3 -7.40 -6.15 -27.67
N MET A 4 -6.74 -6.31 -26.53
CA MET A 4 -6.48 -7.65 -26.00
C MET A 4 -7.85 -8.21 -25.62
N CYS A 5 -8.43 -9.03 -26.50
CA CYS A 5 -9.66 -9.72 -26.23
C CYS A 5 -9.42 -10.66 -25.05
N ILE A 6 -9.88 -10.27 -23.87
CA ILE A 6 -10.04 -11.19 -22.74
C ILE A 6 -11.00 -12.27 -23.25
N ARG A 7 -10.50 -13.48 -23.43
CA ARG A 7 -11.33 -14.60 -23.83
C ARG A 7 -12.11 -15.06 -22.62
N ASP A 8 -13.38 -15.35 -22.77
CA ASP A 8 -14.24 -15.91 -21.69
C ASP A 8 -13.63 -17.13 -20.99
N ARG A 9 -12.67 -17.78 -21.64
CA ARG A 9 -11.92 -18.94 -21.08
C ARG A 9 -10.87 -18.57 -20.06
N ASP A 10 -10.43 -17.31 -20.00
CA ASP A 10 -9.28 -16.92 -19.17
C ASP A 10 -9.70 -16.59 -17.74
N TYR A 11 -11.00 -16.53 -17.47
CA TYR A 11 -11.59 -16.19 -16.15
C TYR A 11 -10.98 -14.94 -15.52
N ILE A 12 -10.46 -14.01 -16.35
CA ILE A 12 -9.88 -12.75 -15.90
C ILE A 12 -11.01 -11.78 -15.58
N THR A 13 -11.11 -11.39 -14.32
CA THR A 13 -12.15 -10.49 -13.82
C THR A 13 -11.64 -9.10 -13.47
N LYS A 14 -10.33 -8.88 -13.58
CA LYS A 14 -9.68 -7.61 -13.23
C LYS A 14 -8.66 -7.24 -14.29
N GLU A 15 -8.49 -5.94 -14.47
CA GLU A 15 -7.52 -5.37 -15.41
C GLU A 15 -6.82 -4.14 -14.81
N THR A 16 -5.67 -3.81 -15.35
CA THR A 16 -4.98 -2.54 -15.09
C THR A 16 -5.63 -1.41 -15.89
N SER A 17 -5.43 -0.16 -15.49
CA SER A 17 -6.00 1.00 -16.19
C SER A 17 -5.28 1.34 -17.48
N VAL A 18 -4.04 0.87 -17.63
CA VAL A 18 -3.16 1.17 -18.78
C VAL A 18 -2.38 -0.08 -19.17
N ASP A 19 -2.03 -0.17 -20.43
CA ASP A 19 -1.10 -1.18 -20.93
C ASP A 19 0.35 -0.81 -20.57
N PRO A 20 1.25 -1.80 -20.42
CA PRO A 20 2.67 -1.54 -20.24
C PRO A 20 3.22 -0.74 -21.43
N SER A 21 3.96 0.34 -21.14
CA SER A 21 4.61 1.19 -22.11
C SER A 21 5.88 1.79 -21.49
N ASP A 22 6.86 2.10 -22.31
CA ASP A 22 8.06 2.86 -21.97
C ASP A 22 7.95 4.34 -22.39
N GLU A 23 6.82 4.76 -22.93
CA GLU A 23 6.56 6.15 -23.29
C GLU A 23 6.53 7.05 -22.04
N ASN A 24 7.19 8.21 -22.13
CA ASN A 24 7.27 9.22 -21.05
C ASN A 24 7.88 8.67 -19.73
N MET A 25 8.75 7.67 -19.80
CA MET A 25 9.42 7.09 -18.63
C MET A 25 10.29 8.11 -17.91
N ASP A 26 10.83 9.10 -18.64
CA ASP A 26 11.59 10.23 -18.12
C ASP A 26 10.82 11.04 -17.08
N ILE A 27 9.54 11.32 -17.31
CA ILE A 27 8.65 12.03 -16.37
C ILE A 27 8.54 11.27 -15.06
N TRP A 28 8.40 9.95 -15.14
CA TRP A 28 8.32 9.09 -13.96
C TRP A 28 9.63 9.06 -13.18
N LEU A 29 10.77 8.92 -13.87
CA LEU A 29 12.08 8.91 -13.26
C LEU A 29 12.43 10.24 -12.61
N ASP A 30 12.06 11.37 -13.22
CA ASP A 30 12.22 12.69 -12.63
C ASP A 30 11.37 12.88 -11.38
N ALA A 31 10.13 12.36 -11.39
CA ALA A 31 9.29 12.36 -10.20
C ALA A 31 9.90 11.55 -9.06
N LEU A 32 10.44 10.35 -9.34
CA LEU A 32 11.14 9.54 -8.33
C LEU A 32 12.38 10.27 -7.78
N ASN A 33 13.18 10.86 -8.64
CA ASN A 33 14.34 11.65 -8.24
C ASN A 33 13.95 12.82 -7.32
N THR A 34 12.79 13.40 -7.58
CA THR A 34 12.23 14.48 -6.77
C THR A 34 11.74 13.97 -5.42
N PHE A 35 10.95 12.90 -5.38
CA PHE A 35 10.38 12.36 -4.14
C PHE A 35 11.44 11.80 -3.18
N PHE A 36 12.52 11.23 -3.72
CA PHE A 36 13.56 10.56 -2.94
C PHE A 36 14.90 11.30 -2.95
N VAL A 37 14.91 12.59 -3.36
CA VAL A 37 16.10 13.46 -3.34
C VAL A 37 17.32 12.81 -4.01
N LYS A 38 17.08 12.13 -5.13
CA LYS A 38 18.07 11.41 -5.93
C LYS A 38 18.82 10.29 -5.19
N ASP A 39 18.25 9.78 -4.09
CA ASP A 39 18.76 8.58 -3.43
C ASP A 39 18.45 7.35 -4.30
N SER A 40 19.46 6.92 -5.05
CA SER A 40 19.31 5.83 -6.02
C SER A 40 19.00 4.49 -5.38
N GLU A 41 19.52 4.20 -4.17
CA GLU A 41 19.25 2.95 -3.45
C GLU A 41 17.80 2.91 -2.97
N LEU A 42 17.32 4.02 -2.44
CA LEU A 42 15.93 4.15 -1.99
C LEU A 42 14.95 4.10 -3.17
N ILE A 43 15.28 4.75 -4.30
CA ILE A 43 14.48 4.70 -5.53
C ILE A 43 14.37 3.26 -6.02
N GLU A 44 15.50 2.55 -6.13
CA GLU A 44 15.50 1.14 -6.54
C GLU A 44 14.69 0.26 -5.60
N TYR A 45 14.83 0.46 -4.28
CA TYR A 45 14.07 -0.27 -3.28
C TYR A 45 12.55 -0.05 -3.44
N VAL A 46 12.11 1.20 -3.57
CA VAL A 46 10.67 1.52 -3.68
C VAL A 46 10.09 1.03 -5.00
N GLN A 47 10.86 1.08 -6.09
CA GLN A 47 10.46 0.49 -7.36
C GLN A 47 10.30 -1.04 -7.26
N LYS A 48 11.20 -1.74 -6.55
CA LYS A 48 11.06 -3.18 -6.27
C LYS A 48 9.80 -3.48 -5.46
N VAL A 49 9.52 -2.70 -4.43
CA VAL A 49 8.29 -2.85 -3.62
C VAL A 49 7.03 -2.63 -4.47
N ALA A 50 7.02 -1.61 -5.32
CA ALA A 50 5.94 -1.38 -6.26
C ALA A 50 5.80 -2.55 -7.25
N GLY A 51 6.91 -3.06 -7.77
CA GLY A 51 6.94 -4.22 -8.68
C GLY A 51 6.39 -5.50 -8.04
N ILE A 52 6.74 -5.79 -6.78
CA ILE A 52 6.21 -6.93 -6.03
C ILE A 52 4.69 -6.86 -5.92
N SER A 53 4.12 -5.67 -5.75
CA SER A 53 2.67 -5.49 -5.66
C SER A 53 1.92 -5.90 -6.95
N LEU A 54 2.61 -6.02 -8.09
CA LEU A 54 2.00 -6.48 -9.34
C LEU A 54 1.77 -8.01 -9.38
N ILE A 55 2.50 -8.77 -8.55
CA ILE A 55 2.54 -10.24 -8.68
C ILE A 55 1.29 -10.91 -8.07
N GLY A 56 0.64 -10.28 -7.10
CA GLY A 56 -0.55 -10.85 -6.46
C GLY A 56 -0.24 -12.04 -5.53
N LYS A 57 0.91 -11.99 -4.89
CA LYS A 57 1.35 -12.93 -3.85
C LYS A 57 2.10 -12.14 -2.77
N VAL A 58 1.92 -12.51 -1.52
CA VAL A 58 2.70 -11.93 -0.42
C VAL A 58 4.11 -12.52 -0.45
N TYR A 59 5.09 -11.73 -0.84
CA TYR A 59 6.52 -12.09 -0.79
C TYR A 59 7.19 -11.58 0.47
N ILE A 60 6.74 -10.45 0.97
CA ILE A 60 7.24 -9.81 2.17
C ILE A 60 6.07 -9.65 3.12
N GLU A 61 6.09 -10.38 4.22
CA GLU A 61 5.08 -10.29 5.28
C GLU A 61 5.27 -9.00 6.10
N ALA A 62 5.10 -7.84 5.47
CA ALA A 62 5.36 -6.56 6.12
C ALA A 62 4.33 -5.48 5.76
N LEU A 63 4.13 -4.57 6.70
CA LEU A 63 3.51 -3.28 6.51
C LEU A 63 4.58 -2.29 6.08
N ILE A 64 4.47 -1.76 4.88
CA ILE A 64 5.33 -0.68 4.39
C ILE A 64 4.78 0.65 4.91
N ILE A 65 5.54 1.33 5.74
CA ILE A 65 5.16 2.63 6.32
C ILE A 65 5.92 3.73 5.57
N ALA A 66 5.24 4.36 4.62
CA ALA A 66 5.76 5.53 3.93
C ALA A 66 5.48 6.77 4.78
N TYR A 67 6.49 7.32 5.44
CA TYR A 67 6.32 8.42 6.38
C TYR A 67 7.15 9.66 5.99
N GLY A 68 6.78 10.77 6.53
CA GLY A 68 7.48 12.04 6.37
C GLY A 68 6.49 13.20 6.46
N ASP A 69 6.99 14.40 6.64
CA ASP A 69 6.17 15.61 6.74
C ASP A 69 5.36 15.83 5.45
N GLY A 70 4.35 16.66 5.46
CA GLY A 70 3.49 16.88 4.30
C GLY A 70 4.22 17.36 3.03
N ARG A 71 3.57 17.27 1.87
CA ARG A 71 4.06 17.79 0.57
C ARG A 71 5.33 17.15 -0.01
N ASN A 72 5.64 15.93 0.34
CA ASN A 72 6.83 15.19 -0.12
C ASN A 72 6.55 14.06 -1.14
N GLY A 73 5.36 14.03 -1.72
CA GLY A 73 5.02 13.09 -2.79
C GLY A 73 4.56 11.70 -2.36
N LYS A 74 4.51 11.35 -1.07
CA LYS A 74 4.05 10.03 -0.58
C LYS A 74 2.72 9.58 -1.20
N SER A 75 1.69 10.39 -1.01
CA SER A 75 0.36 10.09 -1.54
C SER A 75 0.32 10.08 -3.06
N THR A 76 1.06 11.00 -3.70
CA THR A 76 1.16 11.05 -5.17
C THR A 76 1.74 9.75 -5.71
N PHE A 77 2.87 9.27 -5.16
CA PHE A 77 3.50 8.03 -5.58
C PHE A 77 2.55 6.83 -5.45
N TRP A 78 2.06 6.56 -4.23
CA TRP A 78 1.23 5.38 -3.98
C TRP A 78 -0.13 5.42 -4.68
N ASN A 79 -0.73 6.61 -4.81
CA ASN A 79 -1.98 6.77 -5.55
C ASN A 79 -1.78 6.59 -7.07
N THR A 80 -0.62 6.96 -7.61
CA THR A 80 -0.31 6.68 -9.02
C THR A 80 -0.21 5.18 -9.26
N ILE A 81 0.53 4.44 -8.43
CA ILE A 81 0.59 2.97 -8.52
C ILE A 81 -0.82 2.35 -8.37
N SER A 82 -1.60 2.84 -7.42
CA SER A 82 -2.98 2.38 -7.20
C SER A 82 -3.86 2.60 -8.43
N ARG A 83 -3.75 3.75 -9.11
CA ARG A 83 -4.50 4.04 -10.33
C ARG A 83 -4.10 3.12 -11.48
N VAL A 84 -2.81 2.87 -11.66
CA VAL A 84 -2.32 1.91 -12.66
C VAL A 84 -2.88 0.52 -12.39
N LEU A 85 -2.85 0.07 -11.14
CA LEU A 85 -3.37 -1.24 -10.74
C LEU A 85 -4.90 -1.36 -10.80
N ASN A 86 -5.63 -0.24 -10.80
CA ASN A 86 -7.08 -0.18 -10.93
C ASN A 86 -7.79 -1.21 -10.03
N LEU A 87 -8.50 -2.18 -10.61
CA LEU A 87 -9.27 -3.19 -9.87
C LEU A 87 -8.39 -4.10 -8.97
N TYR A 88 -7.09 -4.16 -9.22
CA TYR A 88 -6.13 -4.89 -8.37
C TYR A 88 -5.72 -4.10 -7.13
N SER A 89 -6.00 -2.81 -7.06
CA SER A 89 -5.75 -1.99 -5.88
C SER A 89 -7.00 -1.81 -5.03
N GLY A 90 -6.80 -1.48 -3.76
CA GLY A 90 -7.86 -1.15 -2.82
C GLY A 90 -7.36 -0.25 -1.70
N SER A 91 -8.29 0.35 -0.98
CA SER A 91 -8.01 1.11 0.23
C SER A 91 -8.69 0.47 1.43
N ILE A 92 -8.07 0.62 2.59
CA ILE A 92 -8.64 0.26 3.89
C ILE A 92 -8.53 1.45 4.84
N SER A 93 -9.42 1.51 5.82
CA SER A 93 -9.30 2.53 6.87
C SER A 93 -8.03 2.27 7.69
N ALA A 94 -7.20 3.30 7.90
CA ALA A 94 -6.04 3.21 8.78
C ALA A 94 -6.43 2.84 10.23
N ASP A 95 -7.66 3.11 10.64
CA ASP A 95 -8.19 2.72 11.96
C ASP A 95 -8.10 1.20 12.20
N ILE A 96 -8.25 0.37 11.16
CA ILE A 96 -8.14 -1.09 11.31
C ILE A 96 -6.75 -1.49 11.79
N LEU A 97 -5.75 -0.70 11.45
CA LEU A 97 -4.37 -0.93 11.88
C LEU A 97 -4.11 -0.44 13.32
N THR A 98 -5.11 0.13 14.01
CA THR A 98 -4.94 0.72 15.35
C THR A 98 -5.66 -0.06 16.44
N VAL A 99 -5.16 0.04 17.68
CA VAL A 99 -5.70 -0.69 18.85
C VAL A 99 -7.12 -0.23 19.21
N ASN A 100 -7.46 1.03 18.98
CA ASN A 100 -8.73 1.63 19.42
C ASN A 100 -9.81 1.60 18.34
N SER A 101 -9.65 0.82 17.29
CA SER A 101 -10.65 0.71 16.25
C SER A 101 -11.95 0.11 16.79
N LYS A 102 -13.01 0.92 16.82
CA LYS A 102 -14.38 0.45 17.12
C LYS A 102 -15.05 -0.20 15.92
N ARG A 103 -14.39 -0.21 14.76
CA ARG A 103 -14.93 -0.76 13.52
C ARG A 103 -14.80 -2.28 13.50
N ASN A 104 -15.85 -2.92 13.03
CA ASN A 104 -15.77 -4.34 12.68
C ASN A 104 -14.91 -4.46 11.41
N ALA A 105 -13.71 -5.00 11.56
CA ALA A 105 -12.76 -5.15 10.45
C ALA A 105 -13.23 -6.17 9.39
N LYS A 106 -14.10 -7.12 9.74
CA LYS A 106 -14.48 -8.23 8.85
C LYS A 106 -15.05 -7.81 7.50
N PRO A 107 -15.96 -6.82 7.38
CA PRO A 107 -16.46 -6.38 6.08
C PRO A 107 -15.37 -5.73 5.21
N GLU A 108 -14.48 -4.93 5.81
CA GLU A 108 -13.38 -4.31 5.09
C GLU A 108 -12.36 -5.36 4.64
N LEU A 109 -12.07 -6.37 5.46
CA LEU A 109 -11.23 -7.51 5.07
C LEU A 109 -11.82 -8.25 3.86
N ALA A 110 -13.14 -8.36 3.76
CA ALA A 110 -13.78 -9.01 2.61
C ALA A 110 -13.50 -8.30 1.27
N GLU A 111 -13.32 -6.99 1.28
CA GLU A 111 -13.00 -6.20 0.09
C GLU A 111 -11.52 -6.32 -0.32
N THR A 112 -10.66 -6.84 0.56
CA THR A 112 -9.23 -7.04 0.24
C THR A 112 -8.97 -8.29 -0.60
N ARG A 113 -9.95 -9.18 -0.73
CA ARG A 113 -9.81 -10.42 -1.50
C ARG A 113 -9.40 -10.16 -2.94
N GLY A 114 -8.28 -10.76 -3.36
CA GLY A 114 -7.75 -10.65 -4.72
C GLY A 114 -7.23 -9.26 -5.08
N LYS A 115 -6.97 -8.40 -4.09
CA LYS A 115 -6.20 -7.18 -4.27
C LYS A 115 -4.71 -7.51 -4.26
N ARG A 116 -3.92 -6.71 -4.97
CA ARG A 116 -2.46 -6.79 -5.07
C ARG A 116 -1.76 -5.69 -4.30
N LEU A 117 -2.42 -4.53 -4.17
CA LEU A 117 -1.98 -3.40 -3.39
C LEU A 117 -3.13 -2.94 -2.49
N LEU A 118 -2.86 -2.80 -1.20
CA LEU A 118 -3.77 -2.16 -0.24
C LEU A 118 -3.11 -0.93 0.35
N ILE A 119 -3.84 0.16 0.33
CA ILE A 119 -3.39 1.44 0.87
C ILE A 119 -4.25 1.80 2.09
N ALA A 120 -3.57 2.01 3.22
CA ALA A 120 -4.11 2.71 4.37
C ALA A 120 -3.54 4.13 4.38
N ALA A 121 -4.38 5.13 4.56
CA ALA A 121 -3.98 6.52 4.50
C ALA A 121 -4.21 7.23 5.83
N GLU A 122 -3.23 8.04 6.21
CA GLU A 122 -3.32 9.04 7.28
C GLU A 122 -3.72 8.49 8.65
N LEU A 123 -2.71 8.15 9.44
CA LEU A 123 -2.88 7.90 10.87
C LEU A 123 -2.82 9.22 11.65
N GLN A 124 -3.73 9.37 12.60
CA GLN A 124 -3.63 10.45 13.58
C GLN A 124 -2.38 10.26 14.45
N GLU A 125 -1.81 11.36 14.87
CA GLU A 125 -0.64 11.36 15.75
C GLU A 125 -0.91 10.61 17.06
N GLY A 126 0.08 9.88 17.52
CA GLY A 126 0.03 9.18 18.81
C GLY A 126 -0.74 7.86 18.83
N LEU A 127 -1.38 7.47 17.72
CA LEU A 127 -2.07 6.18 17.65
C LEU A 127 -1.09 5.00 17.69
N ARG A 128 -1.56 3.92 18.31
CA ARG A 128 -0.80 2.68 18.49
C ARG A 128 -1.28 1.60 17.52
N LEU A 129 -0.33 0.93 16.87
CA LEU A 129 -0.65 -0.19 15.97
C LEU A 129 -1.26 -1.38 16.73
N ASN A 130 -2.29 -1.94 16.13
CA ASN A 130 -2.79 -3.26 16.46
C ASN A 130 -1.93 -4.32 15.75
N THR A 131 -0.95 -4.85 16.46
CA THR A 131 0.03 -5.79 15.90
C THR A 131 -0.62 -7.09 15.41
N SER A 132 -1.73 -7.49 16.00
CA SER A 132 -2.49 -8.67 15.57
C SER A 132 -3.11 -8.45 14.18
N ASN A 133 -3.78 -7.30 13.98
CA ASN A 133 -4.37 -6.96 12.68
C ASN A 133 -3.30 -6.78 11.60
N VAL A 134 -2.16 -6.14 11.94
CA VAL A 134 -1.03 -6.01 11.02
C VAL A 134 -0.50 -7.38 10.62
N LYS A 135 -0.25 -8.26 11.60
CA LYS A 135 0.21 -9.64 11.34
C LYS A 135 -0.76 -10.38 10.43
N GLN A 136 -2.06 -10.28 10.69
CA GLN A 136 -3.09 -10.95 9.90
C GLN A 136 -3.14 -10.43 8.45
N LEU A 137 -3.11 -9.12 8.25
CA LEU A 137 -3.18 -8.50 6.92
C LEU A 137 -1.93 -8.73 6.07
N CYS A 138 -0.75 -8.89 6.70
CA CYS A 138 0.51 -9.14 6.01
C CYS A 138 0.85 -10.63 5.90
N SER A 139 0.03 -11.54 6.47
CA SER A 139 0.32 -12.97 6.52
C SER A 139 0.11 -13.66 5.17
N THR A 140 0.76 -14.79 5.01
CA THR A 140 0.48 -15.80 3.99
C THR A 140 -0.55 -16.83 4.46
N ASP A 141 -1.05 -16.71 5.69
CA ASP A 141 -2.06 -17.60 6.26
C ASP A 141 -3.47 -17.24 5.75
N GLU A 142 -4.34 -18.24 5.83
CA GLU A 142 -5.75 -18.07 5.49
C GLU A 142 -6.45 -17.16 6.52
N ILE A 143 -7.15 -16.15 6.05
CA ILE A 143 -7.95 -15.25 6.89
C ILE A 143 -9.44 -15.44 6.64
N VAL A 144 -10.24 -15.22 7.69
CA VAL A 144 -11.70 -15.27 7.63
C VAL A 144 -12.24 -13.86 7.48
N ALA A 145 -13.05 -13.64 6.47
CA ALA A 145 -13.76 -12.39 6.24
C ALA A 145 -15.26 -12.64 6.04
N GLU A 146 -16.03 -11.60 6.24
CA GLU A 146 -17.50 -11.68 6.17
C GLU A 146 -18.05 -10.41 5.54
N LYS A 147 -18.77 -10.56 4.45
CA LYS A 147 -19.55 -9.46 3.86
C LYS A 147 -20.83 -9.26 4.67
N LYS A 148 -21.27 -8.01 4.77
CA LYS A 148 -22.52 -7.69 5.46
C LYS A 148 -23.68 -8.53 4.89
N TYR A 149 -24.37 -9.25 5.77
CA TYR A 149 -25.50 -10.13 5.42
C TYR A 149 -25.15 -11.32 4.51
N ARG A 150 -23.90 -11.81 4.54
CA ARG A 150 -23.47 -13.01 3.83
C ARG A 150 -22.66 -13.92 4.72
N ASP A 151 -22.59 -15.19 4.34
CA ASP A 151 -21.79 -16.17 5.06
C ASP A 151 -20.29 -15.80 5.06
N PRO A 152 -19.59 -16.10 6.16
CA PRO A 152 -18.14 -15.96 6.23
C PRO A 152 -17.45 -16.81 5.16
N PHE A 153 -16.36 -16.30 4.63
CA PHE A 153 -15.52 -17.03 3.70
C PHE A 153 -14.05 -16.85 4.06
N LYS A 154 -13.23 -17.76 3.55
CA LYS A 154 -11.81 -17.77 3.78
C LYS A 154 -11.05 -17.42 2.50
N PHE A 155 -9.92 -16.75 2.64
CA PHE A 155 -8.99 -16.50 1.55
C PHE A 155 -7.58 -16.22 2.07
N ILE A 156 -6.60 -16.42 1.20
CA ILE A 156 -5.19 -16.07 1.48
C ILE A 156 -4.96 -14.65 0.96
N PRO A 157 -4.37 -13.76 1.77
CA PRO A 157 -3.95 -12.43 1.31
C PRO A 157 -3.02 -12.51 0.10
N SER A 158 -3.20 -11.60 -0.84
CA SER A 158 -2.40 -11.53 -2.07
C SER A 158 -1.85 -10.13 -2.33
N HIS A 159 -1.85 -9.29 -1.32
CA HIS A 159 -1.53 -7.87 -1.44
C HIS A 159 -0.27 -7.46 -0.68
N THR A 160 0.36 -6.43 -1.18
CA THR A 160 1.32 -5.62 -0.43
C THR A 160 0.55 -4.56 0.33
N LEU A 161 0.77 -4.46 1.64
CA LEU A 161 0.10 -3.49 2.52
C LEU A 161 0.99 -2.27 2.72
N VAL A 162 0.45 -1.11 2.40
CA VAL A 162 1.13 0.19 2.52
C VAL A 162 0.32 1.13 3.40
N LEU A 163 0.99 1.77 4.34
CA LEU A 163 0.46 2.89 5.12
C LEU A 163 1.28 4.13 4.77
N TYR A 164 0.66 5.16 4.19
CA TYR A 164 1.32 6.44 4.12
C TYR A 164 0.78 7.40 5.18
N THR A 165 1.69 8.06 5.90
CA THR A 165 1.33 8.88 7.05
C THR A 165 2.37 9.98 7.29
N ASN A 166 1.97 11.04 8.00
CA ASN A 166 2.90 12.07 8.44
C ASN A 166 3.56 11.72 9.78
N HIS A 167 2.96 10.82 10.55
CA HIS A 167 3.45 10.45 11.88
C HIS A 167 3.68 8.96 11.98
N LEU A 168 4.84 8.56 12.50
CA LEU A 168 5.10 7.15 12.78
C LEU A 168 4.15 6.65 13.88
N PRO A 169 3.46 5.54 13.67
CA PRO A 169 2.60 4.95 14.68
C PRO A 169 3.43 4.42 15.87
N LYS A 170 2.84 4.45 17.06
CA LYS A 170 3.43 3.80 18.23
C LYS A 170 3.31 2.29 18.10
N VAL A 171 4.39 1.58 18.38
CA VAL A 171 4.44 0.11 18.42
C VAL A 171 4.51 -0.33 19.87
N GLY A 172 3.53 -1.11 20.28
CA GLY A 172 3.46 -1.54 21.68
C GLY A 172 3.96 -2.94 21.97
N ALA A 173 4.37 -3.65 20.94
CA ALA A 173 4.93 -4.98 21.09
C ALA A 173 6.45 -4.92 21.06
N LEU A 174 7.08 -5.69 21.93
CA LEU A 174 8.53 -5.85 21.97
C LEU A 174 8.99 -7.14 21.28
N ASP A 175 8.04 -7.88 20.65
CA ASP A 175 8.35 -9.15 20.01
C ASP A 175 8.98 -8.96 18.62
N GLU A 176 9.97 -9.78 18.31
CA GLU A 176 10.68 -9.80 17.02
C GLU A 176 9.72 -10.05 15.85
N GLY A 177 8.69 -10.86 16.07
CA GLY A 177 7.69 -11.17 15.07
C GLY A 177 6.88 -9.96 14.60
N THR A 178 6.75 -8.92 15.43
CA THR A 178 6.15 -7.64 15.05
C THR A 178 7.16 -6.76 14.31
N TRP A 179 8.37 -6.62 14.85
CA TRP A 179 9.37 -5.71 14.26
C TRP A 179 9.78 -6.09 12.85
N ARG A 180 9.97 -7.37 12.56
CA ARG A 180 10.31 -7.85 11.20
C ARG A 180 9.22 -7.55 10.16
N ARG A 181 8.00 -7.23 10.61
CA ARG A 181 6.86 -6.89 9.74
C ARG A 181 6.64 -5.40 9.55
N LEU A 182 7.51 -4.56 10.07
CA LEU A 182 7.40 -3.10 9.94
C LEU A 182 8.60 -2.58 9.16
N ILE A 183 8.33 -2.06 7.97
CA ILE A 183 9.35 -1.45 7.10
C ILE A 183 9.01 0.01 6.94
N ALA A 184 9.82 0.89 7.53
CA ALA A 184 9.63 2.33 7.43
C ALA A 184 10.47 2.91 6.28
N VAL A 185 9.81 3.63 5.39
CA VAL A 185 10.41 4.33 4.25
C VAL A 185 10.21 5.82 4.46
N SER A 186 11.30 6.55 4.63
CA SER A 186 11.26 7.99 4.82
C SER A 186 11.17 8.72 3.46
N TYR A 187 10.21 9.65 3.37
CA TYR A 187 10.12 10.61 2.29
C TYR A 187 10.65 11.94 2.81
N THR A 188 11.77 12.39 2.29
CA THR A 188 12.39 13.63 2.70
C THR A 188 11.64 14.86 2.16
N HIS A 189 11.72 15.97 2.87
CA HIS A 189 11.13 17.23 2.44
C HIS A 189 11.85 17.78 1.21
N LEU A 190 11.09 18.13 0.19
CA LEU A 190 11.44 19.21 -0.70
C LEU A 190 11.19 20.51 0.10
N THR A 191 12.21 21.07 0.70
CA THR A 191 12.16 22.46 1.15
C THR A 191 12.08 23.33 -0.10
N LEU A 192 10.87 23.70 -0.50
CA LEU A 192 10.72 24.86 -1.38
C LEU A 192 11.30 26.06 -0.61
N PRO A 193 12.23 26.81 -1.20
CA PRO A 193 12.69 28.04 -0.57
C PRO A 193 11.48 28.93 -0.31
N THR A 194 11.29 29.33 0.94
CA THR A 194 10.19 30.17 1.42
C THR A 194 10.33 31.64 0.95
N SER A 195 11.18 31.92 -0.02
CA SER A 195 11.44 33.26 -0.53
C SER A 195 10.44 33.78 -1.57
N ASP A 196 9.47 32.97 -2.02
CA ASP A 196 8.55 33.36 -3.10
C ASP A 196 7.09 33.56 -2.66
N LEU A 197 6.85 33.75 -1.35
CA LEU A 197 5.54 34.10 -0.82
C LEU A 197 5.61 35.43 -0.07
N VAL A 198 5.89 36.53 -0.79
CA VAL A 198 5.59 37.89 -0.36
C VAL A 198 4.82 38.58 -1.47
#